data_51b5a57cfda9edcffbadfbc64e63cdf5
#
_entry.id   51b5a57cfda9edcffbadfbc64e63cdf5
#
_cell.length_a   1.000
_cell.length_b   1.000
_cell.length_c   1.000
_cell.angle_alpha   90.00
_cell.angle_beta   90.00
_cell.angle_gamma   90.00
#
_symmetry.space_group_name_H-M   'P 1'
#
loop_
_entity.id
_entity.type
_entity.pdbx_description
1 polymer ?
#
loop_
_entity_poly.entity_id
_entity_poly.type
_entity_poly.pdbx_seq_one_letter_code
_entity_poly.pdbx_strand_id
1 'polypeptide(L)'
;MRHPAKRCTYDDTLLVTVLVLVIAGLVLLTSISAYNGNVKFHDSFYYLKKQGFATGLGLVGMAVVSRIDYHRWIPLAVPGYLLSILLGVAVLLFGEEYNGSKRWLSLGPVSFQPSEFAKVAVIVFLSWLIEKNIKKMGKFKSIVLTMLTILPIVGLVGASNLSTAIIILGIGAVMIFTASPKYLQFFWMIAGGAGFMTIFLALE
;
A
#
# COMPACT_ATOMS: atom_id res chain seq x y z
N MET A 1 2.78 38.92 11.59
CA MET A 1 4.07 38.21 11.59
C MET A 1 4.06 37.16 10.52
N ARG A 2 4.88 37.30 9.47
CA ARG A 2 5.00 36.31 8.39
C ARG A 2 5.82 35.15 8.94
N HIS A 3 5.24 33.97 9.07
CA HIS A 3 6.00 32.74 9.32
C HIS A 3 7.01 32.56 8.19
N PRO A 4 8.30 32.34 8.49
CA PRO A 4 9.28 32.04 7.47
C PRO A 4 8.85 30.73 6.79
N ALA A 5 8.82 30.74 5.46
CA ALA A 5 8.56 29.55 4.66
C ALA A 5 9.53 28.44 5.11
N LYS A 6 9.00 27.37 5.73
CA LYS A 6 9.79 26.18 6.04
C LYS A 6 10.36 25.68 4.72
N ARG A 7 11.69 25.73 4.56
CA ARG A 7 12.38 25.07 3.47
C ARG A 7 12.00 23.59 3.56
N CYS A 8 11.40 23.04 2.50
CA CYS A 8 11.21 21.60 2.37
C CYS A 8 12.62 20.98 2.37
N THR A 9 13.05 20.47 3.51
CA THR A 9 14.25 19.63 3.59
C THR A 9 13.81 18.24 3.19
N TYR A 10 14.28 17.76 2.04
CA TYR A 10 14.11 16.36 1.66
C TYR A 10 14.95 15.48 2.59
N ASP A 11 14.44 14.31 2.93
CA ASP A 11 15.23 13.28 3.57
C ASP A 11 16.08 12.58 2.50
N ASP A 12 17.35 13.01 2.41
CA ASP A 12 18.29 12.49 1.42
C ASP A 12 18.52 10.99 1.60
N THR A 13 18.49 10.49 2.85
CA THR A 13 18.66 9.06 3.15
C THR A 13 17.52 8.25 2.58
N LEU A 14 16.28 8.72 2.77
CA LEU A 14 15.09 8.07 2.19
C LEU A 14 15.15 8.08 0.67
N LEU A 15 15.49 9.22 0.06
CA LEU A 15 15.58 9.34 -1.40
C LEU A 15 16.64 8.39 -1.98
N VAL A 16 17.85 8.36 -1.41
CA VAL A 16 18.92 7.46 -1.84
C VAL A 16 18.50 6.01 -1.68
N THR A 17 17.89 5.65 -0.56
CA THR A 17 17.40 4.27 -0.32
C THR A 17 16.39 3.85 -1.39
N VAL A 18 15.42 4.70 -1.71
CA VAL A 18 14.42 4.42 -2.76
C VAL A 18 15.11 4.23 -4.12
N LEU A 19 16.04 5.11 -4.49
CA LEU A 19 16.76 5.00 -5.76
C LEU A 19 17.58 3.72 -5.85
N VAL A 20 18.29 3.34 -4.79
CA VAL A 20 19.08 2.09 -4.73
C VAL A 20 18.16 0.87 -4.90
N LEU A 21 17.01 0.84 -4.20
CA LEU A 21 16.06 -0.26 -4.34
C LEU A 21 15.44 -0.34 -5.74
N VAL A 22 15.15 0.79 -6.35
CA VAL A 22 14.63 0.86 -7.73
C VAL A 22 15.67 0.33 -8.72
N ILE A 23 16.91 0.77 -8.62
CA ILE A 23 17.99 0.30 -9.51
C ILE A 23 18.21 -1.20 -9.31
N ALA A 24 18.31 -1.67 -8.08
CA ALA A 24 18.46 -3.09 -7.78
C ALA A 24 17.29 -3.92 -8.36
N GLY A 25 16.05 -3.43 -8.23
CA GLY A 25 14.87 -4.07 -8.81
C GLY A 25 14.91 -4.16 -10.33
N LEU A 26 15.35 -3.11 -11.03
CA LEU A 26 15.51 -3.12 -12.48
C LEU A 26 16.61 -4.08 -12.94
N VAL A 27 17.73 -4.16 -12.22
CA VAL A 27 18.82 -5.09 -12.50
C VAL A 27 18.34 -6.54 -12.34
N LEU A 28 17.69 -6.85 -11.23
CA LEU A 28 17.13 -8.19 -10.97
C LEU A 28 16.07 -8.56 -12.01
N LEU A 29 15.17 -7.64 -12.35
CA LEU A 29 14.16 -7.87 -13.39
C LEU A 29 14.81 -8.22 -14.72
N THR A 30 15.85 -7.49 -15.12
CA THR A 30 16.56 -7.73 -16.37
C THR A 30 17.17 -9.12 -16.39
N SER A 31 17.82 -9.52 -15.30
CA SER A 31 18.45 -10.84 -15.19
C SER A 31 17.43 -11.99 -15.28
N ILE A 32 16.29 -11.88 -14.58
CA ILE A 32 15.28 -12.94 -14.52
C ILE A 32 14.44 -12.99 -15.79
N SER A 33 14.15 -11.84 -16.40
CA SER A 33 13.17 -11.74 -17.50
C SER A 33 13.81 -11.74 -18.90
N ALA A 34 15.14 -11.66 -19.02
CA ALA A 34 15.83 -11.62 -20.30
C ALA A 34 15.50 -12.82 -21.20
N TYR A 35 15.51 -14.04 -20.64
CA TYR A 35 15.18 -15.25 -21.37
C TYR A 35 13.74 -15.22 -21.89
N ASN A 36 12.77 -14.90 -21.02
CA ASN A 36 11.36 -14.82 -21.41
C ASN A 36 11.09 -13.71 -22.43
N GLY A 37 11.82 -12.57 -22.32
CA GLY A 37 11.74 -11.47 -23.28
C GLY A 37 12.20 -11.92 -24.67
N ASN A 38 13.31 -12.63 -24.72
CA ASN A 38 13.86 -13.15 -25.98
C ASN A 38 12.93 -14.18 -26.64
N VAL A 39 12.41 -15.14 -25.84
CA VAL A 39 11.52 -16.21 -26.36
C VAL A 39 10.17 -15.67 -26.84
N LYS A 40 9.56 -14.72 -26.10
CA LYS A 40 8.20 -14.23 -26.41
C LYS A 40 8.16 -13.04 -27.37
N PHE A 41 9.18 -12.16 -27.32
CA PHE A 41 9.18 -10.87 -28.01
C PHE A 41 10.40 -10.65 -28.89
N HIS A 42 11.31 -11.61 -28.97
CA HIS A 42 12.59 -11.51 -29.68
C HIS A 42 13.45 -10.30 -29.23
N ASP A 43 13.24 -9.84 -27.99
CA ASP A 43 13.95 -8.72 -27.38
C ASP A 43 14.21 -9.01 -25.90
N SER A 44 15.44 -9.31 -25.54
CA SER A 44 15.86 -9.60 -24.17
C SER A 44 15.64 -8.42 -23.22
N PHE A 45 15.55 -7.20 -23.72
CA PHE A 45 15.32 -5.97 -22.94
C PHE A 45 13.87 -5.49 -22.96
N TYR A 46 12.95 -6.26 -23.55
CA TYR A 46 11.53 -5.87 -23.63
C TYR A 46 10.94 -5.47 -22.27
N TYR A 47 11.11 -6.32 -21.26
CA TYR A 47 10.59 -6.06 -19.91
C TYR A 47 11.31 -4.90 -19.23
N LEU A 48 12.63 -4.75 -19.43
CA LEU A 48 13.39 -3.62 -18.89
C LEU A 48 12.90 -2.29 -19.47
N LYS A 49 12.68 -2.20 -20.79
CA LYS A 49 12.16 -0.99 -21.44
C LYS A 49 10.79 -0.61 -20.89
N LYS A 50 9.88 -1.58 -20.77
CA LYS A 50 8.54 -1.36 -20.24
C LYS A 50 8.57 -0.92 -18.77
N GLN A 51 9.34 -1.61 -17.94
CA GLN A 51 9.48 -1.27 -16.52
C GLN A 51 10.27 0.01 -16.30
N GLY A 52 11.29 0.28 -17.08
CA GLY A 52 12.07 1.53 -17.03
C GLY A 52 11.21 2.75 -17.33
N PHE A 53 10.32 2.66 -18.33
CA PHE A 53 9.34 3.72 -18.60
C PHE A 53 8.39 3.94 -17.42
N ALA A 54 7.81 2.86 -16.86
CA ALA A 54 6.93 2.95 -15.70
C ALA A 54 7.66 3.51 -14.47
N THR A 55 8.91 3.10 -14.26
CA THR A 55 9.77 3.62 -13.19
C THR A 55 10.05 5.11 -13.36
N GLY A 56 10.39 5.54 -14.56
CA GLY A 56 10.61 6.96 -14.85
C GLY A 56 9.36 7.81 -14.55
N LEU A 57 8.19 7.33 -14.98
CA LEU A 57 6.91 7.97 -14.67
C LEU A 57 6.64 7.99 -13.15
N GLY A 58 6.95 6.90 -12.44
CA GLY A 58 6.82 6.81 -10.99
C GLY A 58 7.73 7.80 -10.25
N LEU A 59 9.00 7.95 -10.68
CA LEU A 59 9.94 8.91 -10.10
C LEU A 59 9.50 10.36 -10.33
N VAL A 60 8.98 10.67 -11.52
CA VAL A 60 8.38 11.99 -11.80
C VAL A 60 7.17 12.22 -10.89
N GLY A 61 6.27 11.23 -10.79
CA GLY A 61 5.12 11.28 -9.87
C GLY A 61 5.55 11.52 -8.42
N MET A 62 6.56 10.81 -7.94
CA MET A 62 7.14 10.99 -6.61
C MET A 62 7.66 12.44 -6.41
N ALA A 63 8.39 12.97 -7.38
CA ALA A 63 8.92 14.34 -7.32
C ALA A 63 7.82 15.41 -7.32
N VAL A 64 6.71 15.17 -8.03
CA VAL A 64 5.55 16.06 -8.05
C VAL A 64 4.79 16.00 -6.72
N VAL A 65 4.47 14.78 -6.28
CA VAL A 65 3.70 14.56 -5.04
C VAL A 65 4.44 15.06 -3.80
N SER A 66 5.77 14.89 -3.76
CA SER A 66 6.59 15.38 -2.64
C SER A 66 6.58 16.91 -2.47
N ARG A 67 6.18 17.66 -3.50
CA ARG A 67 6.03 19.14 -3.43
C ARG A 67 4.64 19.59 -3.00
N ILE A 68 3.68 18.67 -2.94
CA ILE A 68 2.30 18.97 -2.56
C ILE A 68 2.18 18.90 -1.04
N ASP A 69 1.60 19.93 -0.43
CA ASP A 69 1.32 19.93 1.00
C ASP A 69 0.35 18.78 1.35
N TYR A 70 0.74 17.96 2.32
CA TYR A 70 -0.04 16.80 2.76
C TYR A 70 -1.45 17.15 3.23
N HIS A 71 -1.69 18.39 3.72
CA HIS A 71 -3.02 18.85 4.11
C HIS A 71 -4.03 18.82 2.95
N ARG A 72 -3.57 18.90 1.70
CA ARG A 72 -4.43 18.79 0.52
C ARG A 72 -4.96 17.38 0.31
N TRP A 73 -4.33 16.38 0.89
CA TRP A 73 -4.77 14.98 0.82
C TRP A 73 -5.81 14.62 1.89
N ILE A 74 -5.90 15.40 2.98
CA ILE A 74 -6.85 15.17 4.08
C ILE A 74 -8.30 15.07 3.60
N PRO A 75 -8.84 15.97 2.77
CA PRO A 75 -10.21 15.87 2.29
C PRO A 75 -10.46 14.65 1.39
N LEU A 76 -9.41 14.08 0.81
CA LEU A 76 -9.49 12.88 -0.03
C LEU A 76 -9.43 11.57 0.78
N ALA A 77 -9.19 11.63 2.09
CA ALA A 77 -9.04 10.47 2.96
C ALA A 77 -10.27 9.55 2.92
N VAL A 78 -11.45 10.09 3.21
CA VAL A 78 -12.70 9.32 3.22
C VAL A 78 -13.16 8.95 1.83
N PRO A 79 -13.24 9.87 0.84
CA PRO A 79 -13.58 9.50 -0.54
C PRO A 79 -12.64 8.45 -1.14
N GLY A 80 -11.33 8.59 -0.93
CA GLY A 80 -10.34 7.62 -1.42
C GLY A 80 -10.52 6.24 -0.79
N TYR A 81 -10.81 6.18 0.51
CA TYR A 81 -11.10 4.94 1.21
C TYR A 81 -12.36 4.26 0.65
N LEU A 82 -13.46 5.00 0.47
CA LEU A 82 -14.70 4.46 -0.10
C LEU A 82 -14.52 4.01 -1.55
N LEU A 83 -13.77 4.77 -2.34
CA LEU A 83 -13.41 4.38 -3.70
C LEU A 83 -12.59 3.09 -3.73
N SER A 84 -11.66 2.88 -2.78
CA SER A 84 -10.87 1.65 -2.71
C SER A 84 -11.73 0.42 -2.38
N ILE A 85 -12.76 0.56 -1.54
CA ILE A 85 -13.74 -0.50 -1.29
C ILE A 85 -14.53 -0.81 -2.57
N LEU A 86 -15.02 0.21 -3.25
CA LEU A 86 -15.79 0.07 -4.49
C LEU A 86 -14.96 -0.62 -5.58
N LEU A 87 -13.70 -0.22 -5.76
CA LEU A 87 -12.78 -0.85 -6.70
C LEU A 87 -12.42 -2.28 -6.29
N GLY A 88 -12.32 -2.56 -4.98
CA GLY A 88 -12.13 -3.92 -4.45
C GLY A 88 -13.31 -4.85 -4.78
N VAL A 89 -14.54 -4.36 -4.62
CA VAL A 89 -15.73 -5.09 -5.03
C VAL A 89 -15.77 -5.26 -6.55
N ALA A 90 -15.47 -4.20 -7.31
CA ALA A 90 -15.46 -4.25 -8.77
C ALA A 90 -14.48 -5.30 -9.32
N VAL A 91 -13.29 -5.46 -8.73
CA VAL A 91 -12.32 -6.47 -9.17
C VAL A 91 -12.79 -7.89 -8.88
N LEU A 92 -13.51 -8.12 -7.79
CA LEU A 92 -14.08 -9.45 -7.50
C LEU A 92 -15.17 -9.83 -8.50
N LEU A 93 -15.98 -8.86 -8.94
CA LEU A 93 -17.09 -9.09 -9.87
C LEU A 93 -16.64 -9.14 -11.35
N PHE A 94 -15.80 -8.19 -11.76
CA PHE A 94 -15.46 -7.92 -13.16
C PHE A 94 -13.96 -8.11 -13.48
N GLY A 95 -13.15 -8.52 -12.48
CA GLY A 95 -11.71 -8.67 -12.68
C GLY A 95 -11.36 -9.82 -13.62
N GLU A 96 -10.29 -9.63 -14.40
CA GLU A 96 -9.70 -10.70 -15.21
C GLU A 96 -8.98 -11.71 -14.33
N GLU A 97 -9.17 -12.98 -14.66
CA GLU A 97 -8.55 -14.07 -13.94
C GLU A 97 -7.16 -14.36 -14.51
N TYR A 98 -6.13 -14.14 -13.68
CA TYR A 98 -4.76 -14.54 -13.96
C TYR A 98 -4.26 -15.51 -12.89
N ASN A 99 -3.84 -16.69 -13.30
CA ASN A 99 -3.36 -17.75 -12.39
C ASN A 99 -4.33 -18.08 -11.25
N GLY A 100 -5.63 -18.20 -11.56
CA GLY A 100 -6.66 -18.54 -10.58
C GLY A 100 -7.09 -17.42 -9.64
N SER A 101 -6.70 -16.16 -9.91
CA SER A 101 -7.09 -15.03 -9.07
C SER A 101 -7.47 -13.81 -9.88
N LYS A 102 -8.56 -13.15 -9.49
CA LYS A 102 -9.02 -11.89 -10.09
C LYS A 102 -8.34 -10.72 -9.40
N ARG A 103 -7.33 -10.12 -10.02
CA ARG A 103 -6.51 -9.05 -9.42
C ARG A 103 -6.49 -7.78 -10.23
N TRP A 104 -6.82 -7.85 -11.51
CA TRP A 104 -6.66 -6.80 -12.48
C TRP A 104 -7.99 -6.38 -13.08
N LEU A 105 -8.17 -5.08 -13.25
CA LEU A 105 -9.23 -4.51 -14.07
C LEU A 105 -8.61 -4.05 -15.38
N SER A 106 -9.07 -4.58 -16.50
CA SER A 106 -8.67 -4.13 -17.83
C SER A 106 -9.49 -2.93 -18.24
N LEU A 107 -8.80 -1.82 -18.49
CA LEU A 107 -9.35 -0.58 -19.02
C LEU A 107 -8.79 -0.37 -20.44
N GLY A 108 -9.16 -1.25 -21.36
CA GLY A 108 -8.61 -1.25 -22.72
C GLY A 108 -7.14 -1.69 -22.75
N PRO A 109 -6.18 -0.87 -23.25
CA PRO A 109 -4.77 -1.24 -23.33
C PRO A 109 -4.03 -1.18 -21.98
N VAL A 110 -4.67 -0.65 -20.93
CA VAL A 110 -4.09 -0.47 -19.60
C VAL A 110 -4.77 -1.38 -18.61
N SER A 111 -3.99 -2.18 -17.88
CA SER A 111 -4.47 -2.96 -16.75
C SER A 111 -4.19 -2.21 -15.44
N PHE A 112 -5.19 -2.11 -14.58
CA PHE A 112 -5.12 -1.45 -13.29
C PHE A 112 -5.35 -2.47 -12.17
N GLN A 113 -4.52 -2.41 -11.13
CA GLN A 113 -4.66 -3.27 -9.95
C GLN A 113 -5.24 -2.45 -8.78
N PRO A 114 -6.53 -2.65 -8.41
CA PRO A 114 -7.18 -1.89 -7.34
C PRO A 114 -6.47 -1.96 -5.99
N SER A 115 -5.82 -3.06 -5.67
CA SER A 115 -5.09 -3.20 -4.40
C SER A 115 -3.87 -2.28 -4.28
N GLU A 116 -3.28 -1.82 -5.39
CA GLU A 116 -2.21 -0.82 -5.37
C GLU A 116 -2.76 0.55 -4.91
N PHE A 117 -3.92 0.94 -5.44
CA PHE A 117 -4.63 2.12 -4.99
C PHE A 117 -5.08 2.01 -3.53
N ALA A 118 -5.57 0.83 -3.12
CA ALA A 118 -6.04 0.59 -1.76
C ALA A 118 -4.95 0.81 -0.70
N LYS A 119 -3.68 0.46 -0.98
CA LYS A 119 -2.54 0.72 -0.07
C LYS A 119 -2.40 2.23 0.21
N VAL A 120 -2.42 3.04 -0.84
CA VAL A 120 -2.30 4.50 -0.72
C VAL A 120 -3.52 5.09 0.00
N ALA A 121 -4.73 4.65 -0.38
CA ALA A 121 -5.97 5.11 0.24
C ALA A 121 -6.02 4.80 1.74
N VAL A 122 -5.57 3.61 2.16
CA VAL A 122 -5.48 3.22 3.57
C VAL A 122 -4.48 4.09 4.32
N ILE A 123 -3.32 4.40 3.75
CA ILE A 123 -2.32 5.28 4.39
C ILE A 123 -2.91 6.66 4.65
N VAL A 124 -3.53 7.27 3.64
CA VAL A 124 -4.13 8.62 3.76
C VAL A 124 -5.30 8.60 4.75
N PHE A 125 -6.16 7.58 4.67
CA PHE A 125 -7.31 7.44 5.57
C PHE A 125 -6.89 7.24 7.03
N LEU A 126 -5.94 6.34 7.29
CA LEU A 126 -5.44 6.10 8.65
C LEU A 126 -4.72 7.32 9.21
N SER A 127 -3.94 8.04 8.40
CA SER A 127 -3.30 9.28 8.84
C SER A 127 -4.33 10.29 9.33
N TRP A 128 -5.39 10.52 8.54
CA TRP A 128 -6.50 11.39 8.93
C TRP A 128 -7.23 10.90 10.19
N LEU A 129 -7.52 9.60 10.28
CA LEU A 129 -8.27 9.02 11.40
C LEU A 129 -7.47 9.07 12.70
N ILE A 130 -6.16 8.79 12.64
CA ILE A 130 -5.24 8.85 13.77
C ILE A 130 -5.09 10.28 14.24
N GLU A 131 -4.86 11.24 13.34
CA GLU A 131 -4.76 12.67 13.69
C GLU A 131 -6.00 13.15 14.43
N LYS A 132 -7.19 12.84 13.90
CA LYS A 132 -8.47 13.19 14.53
C LYS A 132 -8.65 12.60 15.93
N ASN A 133 -8.07 11.43 16.19
CA ASN A 133 -8.22 10.68 17.44
C ASN A 133 -6.94 10.58 18.26
N ILE A 134 -5.92 11.39 17.99
CA ILE A 134 -4.57 11.25 18.59
C ILE A 134 -4.59 11.19 20.12
N LYS A 135 -5.45 12.01 20.77
CA LYS A 135 -5.60 12.01 22.24
C LYS A 135 -6.18 10.70 22.79
N LYS A 136 -6.84 9.89 21.95
CA LYS A 136 -7.47 8.64 22.35
C LYS A 136 -6.61 7.41 22.02
N MET A 137 -5.50 7.57 21.25
CA MET A 137 -4.63 6.47 20.80
C MET A 137 -3.90 5.76 21.97
N GLY A 138 -3.88 6.33 23.18
CA GLY A 138 -3.42 5.65 24.40
C GLY A 138 -4.38 4.60 24.96
N LYS A 139 -5.62 4.50 24.44
CA LYS A 139 -6.63 3.54 24.90
C LYS A 139 -6.70 2.34 23.96
N PHE A 140 -6.62 1.12 24.51
CA PHE A 140 -6.69 -0.13 23.73
C PHE A 140 -7.91 -0.18 22.80
N LYS A 141 -9.08 0.19 23.31
CA LYS A 141 -10.33 0.25 22.52
C LYS A 141 -10.20 1.13 21.27
N SER A 142 -9.50 2.25 21.36
CA SER A 142 -9.31 3.15 20.21
C SER A 142 -8.40 2.54 19.15
N ILE A 143 -7.35 1.85 19.59
CA ILE A 143 -6.41 1.12 18.72
C ILE A 143 -7.16 0.03 17.94
N VAL A 144 -7.91 -0.81 18.67
CA VAL A 144 -8.71 -1.88 18.06
C VAL A 144 -9.74 -1.32 17.09
N LEU A 145 -10.46 -0.27 17.48
CA LEU A 145 -11.46 0.34 16.60
C LEU A 145 -10.84 0.92 15.33
N THR A 146 -9.67 1.55 15.43
CA THR A 146 -8.93 2.05 14.25
C THR A 146 -8.47 0.90 13.36
N MET A 147 -7.99 -0.21 13.95
CA MET A 147 -7.61 -1.39 13.17
C MET A 147 -8.82 -2.04 12.47
N LEU A 148 -9.98 -2.09 13.13
CA LEU A 148 -11.21 -2.63 12.53
C LEU A 148 -11.66 -1.84 11.29
N THR A 149 -11.32 -0.55 11.17
CA THR A 149 -11.71 0.23 9.99
C THR A 149 -11.01 -0.21 8.71
N ILE A 150 -9.87 -0.86 8.78
CA ILE A 150 -9.16 -1.36 7.58
C ILE A 150 -9.57 -2.78 7.18
N LEU A 151 -10.24 -3.52 8.07
CA LEU A 151 -10.63 -4.92 7.80
C LEU A 151 -11.50 -5.10 6.56
N PRO A 152 -12.45 -4.21 6.22
CA PRO A 152 -13.22 -4.34 4.98
C PRO A 152 -12.33 -4.37 3.73
N ILE A 153 -11.32 -3.48 3.64
CA ILE A 153 -10.38 -3.48 2.53
C ILE A 153 -9.49 -4.72 2.56
N VAL A 154 -8.99 -5.10 3.74
CA VAL A 154 -8.17 -6.30 3.92
C VAL A 154 -8.93 -7.55 3.49
N GLY A 155 -10.21 -7.68 3.85
CA GLY A 155 -11.05 -8.80 3.44
C GLY A 155 -11.27 -8.86 1.94
N LEU A 156 -11.62 -7.72 1.31
CA LEU A 156 -11.83 -7.63 -0.13
C LEU A 156 -10.55 -7.96 -0.92
N VAL A 157 -9.41 -7.41 -0.50
CA VAL A 157 -8.12 -7.67 -1.14
C VAL A 157 -7.68 -9.11 -0.86
N GLY A 158 -7.90 -9.62 0.35
CA GLY A 158 -7.53 -10.97 0.77
C GLY A 158 -8.22 -12.05 -0.05
N ALA A 159 -9.46 -11.83 -0.45
CA ALA A 159 -10.22 -12.74 -1.31
C ALA A 159 -9.56 -12.96 -2.69
N SER A 160 -8.76 -12.00 -3.16
CA SER A 160 -8.07 -12.07 -4.47
C SER A 160 -6.54 -12.14 -4.35
N ASN A 161 -5.96 -11.61 -3.28
CA ASN A 161 -4.51 -11.51 -3.09
C ASN A 161 -4.13 -11.43 -1.59
N LEU A 162 -3.93 -12.60 -0.99
CA LEU A 162 -3.58 -12.72 0.43
C LEU A 162 -2.28 -11.98 0.77
N SER A 163 -1.26 -12.04 -0.09
CA SER A 163 0.02 -11.36 0.15
C SER A 163 -0.17 -9.84 0.27
N THR A 164 -0.95 -9.24 -0.61
CA THR A 164 -1.24 -7.79 -0.55
C THR A 164 -2.12 -7.44 0.65
N ALA A 165 -3.05 -8.30 1.05
CA ALA A 165 -3.85 -8.10 2.25
C ALA A 165 -2.98 -8.06 3.52
N ILE A 166 -1.99 -8.96 3.62
CA ILE A 166 -1.00 -8.97 4.72
C ILE A 166 -0.18 -7.67 4.72
N ILE A 167 0.22 -7.17 3.55
CA ILE A 167 0.94 -5.89 3.44
C ILE A 167 0.07 -4.74 3.95
N ILE A 168 -1.22 -4.68 3.58
CA ILE A 168 -2.14 -3.64 4.05
C ILE A 168 -2.33 -3.71 5.57
N LEU A 169 -2.47 -4.91 6.13
CA LEU A 169 -2.50 -5.11 7.59
C LEU A 169 -1.22 -4.62 8.25
N GLY A 170 -0.06 -4.95 7.67
CA GLY A 170 1.24 -4.49 8.16
C GLY A 170 1.38 -2.98 8.15
N ILE A 171 0.95 -2.32 7.07
CA ILE A 171 0.90 -0.84 6.97
C ILE A 171 0.05 -0.28 8.12
N GLY A 172 -1.18 -0.80 8.30
CA GLY A 172 -2.07 -0.37 9.37
C GLY A 172 -1.46 -0.57 10.76
N ALA A 173 -0.88 -1.73 11.01
CA ALA A 173 -0.22 -2.04 12.29
C ALA A 173 0.92 -1.07 12.60
N VAL A 174 1.82 -0.82 11.63
CA VAL A 174 2.96 0.10 11.80
C VAL A 174 2.48 1.53 12.04
N MET A 175 1.50 2.01 11.28
CA MET A 175 0.95 3.37 11.43
C MET A 175 0.31 3.58 12.81
N ILE A 176 -0.48 2.61 13.27
CA ILE A 176 -1.11 2.68 14.58
C ILE A 176 -0.07 2.53 15.69
N PHE A 177 0.94 1.67 15.50
CA PHE A 177 2.06 1.49 16.43
C PHE A 177 2.83 2.80 16.65
N THR A 178 3.20 3.50 15.59
CA THR A 178 3.92 4.78 15.68
C THR A 178 3.09 5.89 16.33
N ALA A 179 1.76 5.81 16.25
CA ALA A 179 0.85 6.77 16.86
C ALA A 179 0.49 6.44 18.32
N SER A 180 0.74 5.22 18.78
CA SER A 180 0.39 4.77 20.12
C SER A 180 1.51 5.01 21.13
N PRO A 181 1.24 5.66 22.28
CA PRO A 181 2.25 5.85 23.33
C PRO A 181 2.52 4.60 24.17
N LYS A 182 1.77 3.51 23.97
CA LYS A 182 1.81 2.29 24.82
C LYS A 182 2.09 1.05 23.98
N TYR A 183 3.37 0.69 23.82
CA TYR A 183 3.81 -0.46 23.03
C TYR A 183 3.30 -1.82 23.53
N LEU A 184 3.05 -1.96 24.84
CA LEU A 184 2.57 -3.20 25.43
C LEU A 184 1.18 -3.61 24.90
N GLN A 185 0.34 -2.66 24.52
CA GLN A 185 -0.98 -2.93 23.93
C GLN A 185 -0.87 -3.61 22.57
N PHE A 186 0.19 -3.28 21.81
CA PHE A 186 0.50 -3.91 20.53
C PHE A 186 0.95 -5.34 20.69
N PHE A 187 1.79 -5.61 21.69
CA PHE A 187 2.21 -6.97 22.00
C PHE A 187 1.00 -7.89 22.25
N TRP A 188 0.04 -7.45 23.04
CA TRP A 188 -1.18 -8.22 23.29
C TRP A 188 -2.06 -8.38 22.05
N MET A 189 -2.11 -7.38 21.17
CA MET A 189 -2.88 -7.45 19.93
C MET A 189 -2.25 -8.45 18.94
N ILE A 190 -0.92 -8.43 18.80
CA ILE A 190 -0.18 -9.39 17.96
C ILE A 190 -0.31 -10.81 18.55
N ALA A 191 -0.11 -10.97 19.84
CA ALA A 191 -0.25 -12.26 20.52
C ALA A 191 -1.67 -12.83 20.39
N GLY A 192 -2.69 -11.99 20.55
CA GLY A 192 -4.09 -12.37 20.35
C GLY A 192 -4.41 -12.75 18.91
N GLY A 193 -3.90 -11.98 17.94
CA GLY A 193 -4.05 -12.29 16.52
C GLY A 193 -3.34 -13.59 16.11
N ALA A 194 -2.13 -13.79 16.57
CA ALA A 194 -1.37 -15.03 16.34
C ALA A 194 -2.07 -16.24 17.00
N GLY A 195 -2.55 -16.09 18.25
CA GLY A 195 -3.30 -17.13 18.94
C GLY A 195 -4.60 -17.50 18.20
N PHE A 196 -5.34 -16.49 17.71
CA PHE A 196 -6.54 -16.75 16.90
C PHE A 196 -6.21 -17.50 15.60
N MET A 197 -5.13 -17.11 14.92
CA MET A 197 -4.70 -17.77 13.68
C MET A 197 -4.26 -19.23 13.94
N THR A 198 -3.54 -19.49 15.02
CA THR A 198 -3.12 -20.88 15.37
C THR A 198 -4.34 -21.74 15.71
N ILE A 199 -5.32 -21.22 16.44
CA ILE A 199 -6.56 -21.93 16.73
C ILE A 199 -7.35 -22.21 15.45
N PHE A 200 -7.46 -21.23 14.57
CA PHE A 200 -8.17 -21.36 13.29
C PHE A 200 -7.54 -22.46 12.42
N LEU A 201 -6.20 -22.46 12.29
CA LEU A 201 -5.47 -23.50 11.54
C LEU A 201 -5.49 -24.90 12.19
N ALA A 202 -5.72 -24.98 13.49
CA ALA A 202 -5.82 -26.26 14.20
C ALA A 202 -7.23 -26.88 14.11
N LEU A 203 -8.23 -26.10 13.71
CA LEU A 203 -9.62 -26.54 13.55
C LEU A 203 -9.97 -26.92 12.10
N GLU A 204 -9.08 -26.61 11.12
CA GLU A 204 -9.12 -27.09 9.73
C GLU A 204 -8.39 -28.45 9.58
#